data_041a4bb4f1ff5e0ab262d5eba53e11f1
#
_entry.id   041a4bb4f1ff5e0ab262d5eba53e11f1
#
_cell.length_a   1.000
_cell.length_b   1.000
_cell.length_c   1.000
_cell.angle_alpha   90.00
_cell.angle_beta   90.00
_cell.angle_gamma   90.00
#
_symmetry.space_group_name_H-M   'P 1'
#
loop_
_entity.id
_entity.type
_entity.pdbx_description
1 polymer ?
#
loop_
_entity_poly.entity_id
_entity_poly.type
_entity_poly.pdbx_seq_one_letter_code
_entity_poly.pdbx_strand_id
1 'polypeptide(L)'
;MMDSTTISLFDNILKGVGRHPKSGKKKGGMKVHTVMKYLVGVPMVVQLTSAAKHDHYLLKEVHLPKDSTLAMDRGYVDIAQFQRLTEEGVCYVTKMKKNLKYEVQESVTYVNVQGLVTHIDQKVRFTRGELTHEARRVEIFYETKRPVVLLTNKYGIFCRGCL
;
A
#
# COMPACT_ATOMS: atom_id res chain seq x y z
N MET A 1 3.75 10.16 -2.10
CA MET A 1 3.50 9.32 -0.92
C MET A 1 2.07 9.55 -0.45
N MET A 2 1.38 8.50 -0.04
CA MET A 2 -0.02 8.55 0.42
C MET A 2 -0.14 7.96 1.82
N ASP A 3 -0.78 8.69 2.74
CA ASP A 3 -0.97 8.29 4.12
C ASP A 3 -2.28 8.86 4.69
N SER A 4 -2.72 8.36 5.84
CA SER A 4 -3.89 8.87 6.56
C SER A 4 -3.61 9.06 8.04
N THR A 5 -4.11 10.17 8.59
CA THR A 5 -4.09 10.47 10.02
C THR A 5 -5.51 10.50 10.55
N THR A 6 -5.76 9.84 11.68
CA THR A 6 -7.06 9.86 12.35
C THR A 6 -7.06 10.90 13.45
N ILE A 7 -8.02 11.83 13.39
CA ILE A 7 -8.27 12.82 14.42
C ILE A 7 -9.48 12.32 15.23
N SER A 8 -9.26 12.07 16.54
CA SER A 8 -10.34 11.72 17.47
C SER A 8 -11.08 12.98 17.85
N LEU A 9 -12.40 12.96 17.75
CA LEU A 9 -13.28 14.05 18.16
C LEU A 9 -13.91 13.74 19.53
N PHE A 10 -14.36 14.77 20.23
CA PHE A 10 -15.07 14.62 21.51
C PHE A 10 -16.32 13.77 21.35
N ASP A 11 -16.71 13.07 22.42
CA ASP A 11 -17.80 12.07 22.41
C ASP A 11 -19.16 12.62 21.93
N ASN A 12 -19.34 13.95 21.90
CA ASN A 12 -20.58 14.62 21.50
C ASN A 12 -20.58 15.11 20.05
N ILE A 13 -19.45 15.09 19.36
CA ILE A 13 -19.30 15.58 17.99
C ILE A 13 -19.22 14.39 17.03
N LEU A 14 -20.06 14.39 15.99
CA LEU A 14 -20.12 13.36 14.95
C LEU A 14 -20.34 11.94 15.50
N LYS A 15 -21.23 11.77 16.48
CA LYS A 15 -21.69 10.45 16.95
C LYS A 15 -22.21 9.63 15.76
N GLY A 16 -21.64 8.47 15.51
CA GLY A 16 -22.03 7.60 14.39
C GLY A 16 -21.07 7.64 13.20
N VAL A 17 -20.18 8.60 13.11
CA VAL A 17 -19.18 8.74 12.04
C VAL A 17 -17.83 8.13 12.41
N GLY A 18 -17.66 7.71 13.66
CA GLY A 18 -16.44 7.12 14.18
C GLY A 18 -16.33 5.60 13.95
N ARG A 19 -15.13 5.08 14.15
CA ARG A 19 -14.85 3.65 14.13
C ARG A 19 -15.57 2.99 15.32
N HIS A 20 -16.26 1.87 15.10
CA HIS A 20 -16.77 1.04 16.19
C HIS A 20 -15.59 0.42 16.95
N PRO A 21 -15.27 0.83 18.17
CA PRO A 21 -14.27 0.13 18.96
C PRO A 21 -14.83 -1.22 19.41
N LYS A 22 -13.96 -2.20 19.59
CA LYS A 22 -14.33 -3.51 20.17
C LYS A 22 -15.00 -3.41 21.56
N SER A 23 -14.82 -2.27 22.24
CA SER A 23 -15.38 -1.96 23.57
C SER A 23 -16.80 -1.36 23.55
N GLY A 24 -17.48 -1.30 22.40
CA GLY A 24 -18.89 -0.87 22.31
C GLY A 24 -19.16 0.64 22.41
N LYS A 25 -18.20 1.47 22.78
CA LYS A 25 -18.37 2.94 22.83
C LYS A 25 -18.01 3.55 21.46
N LYS A 26 -19.01 4.13 20.79
CA LYS A 26 -18.81 4.90 19.56
C LYS A 26 -18.07 6.19 19.87
N LYS A 27 -16.84 6.33 19.40
CA LYS A 27 -16.12 7.61 19.41
C LYS A 27 -16.24 8.27 18.04
N GLY A 28 -16.61 9.53 18.00
CA GLY A 28 -16.53 10.36 16.81
C GLY A 28 -15.07 10.47 16.34
N GLY A 29 -14.86 10.46 15.04
CA GLY A 29 -13.53 10.62 14.48
C GLY A 29 -13.54 10.94 13.00
N MET A 30 -12.53 11.67 12.57
CA MET A 30 -12.31 12.09 11.19
C MET A 30 -10.94 11.60 10.73
N LYS A 31 -10.83 11.15 9.50
CA LYS A 31 -9.55 10.87 8.86
C LYS A 31 -9.19 11.95 7.87
N VAL A 32 -7.96 12.38 7.93
CA VAL A 32 -7.31 13.22 6.94
C VAL A 32 -6.43 12.32 6.08
N HIS A 33 -6.78 12.15 4.82
CA HIS A 33 -5.95 11.46 3.86
C HIS A 33 -5.13 12.49 3.08
N THR A 34 -3.86 12.22 2.90
CA THR A 34 -2.97 13.14 2.20
C THR A 34 -2.15 12.41 1.16
N VAL A 35 -2.12 12.95 -0.06
CA VAL A 35 -1.15 12.56 -1.09
C VAL A 35 -0.12 13.68 -1.20
N MET A 36 1.13 13.38 -0.91
CA MET A 36 2.23 14.35 -0.91
C MET A 36 3.22 14.07 -2.03
N LYS A 37 3.70 15.13 -2.68
CA LYS A 37 4.84 15.06 -3.58
C LYS A 37 6.11 14.99 -2.71
N TYR A 38 6.78 13.83 -2.74
CA TYR A 38 7.85 13.49 -1.78
C TYR A 38 9.01 14.50 -1.76
N LEU A 39 9.52 14.89 -2.94
CA LEU A 39 10.70 15.75 -3.04
C LEU A 39 10.49 17.19 -2.55
N VAL A 40 9.26 17.70 -2.60
CA VAL A 40 8.96 19.11 -2.24
C VAL A 40 8.09 19.23 -0.99
N GLY A 41 7.63 18.10 -0.44
CA GLY A 41 6.79 18.09 0.78
C GLY A 41 5.43 18.77 0.61
N VAL A 42 4.98 19.02 -0.63
CA VAL A 42 3.71 19.71 -0.90
C VAL A 42 2.57 18.69 -0.99
N PRO A 43 1.45 18.89 -0.26
CA PRO A 43 0.26 18.10 -0.43
C PRO A 43 -0.38 18.38 -1.80
N MET A 44 -0.64 17.32 -2.58
CA MET A 44 -1.33 17.38 -3.86
C MET A 44 -2.84 17.13 -3.69
N VAL A 45 -3.19 16.26 -2.75
CA VAL A 45 -4.57 15.91 -2.42
C VAL A 45 -4.69 15.86 -0.91
N VAL A 46 -5.71 16.52 -0.37
CA VAL A 46 -6.12 16.39 1.03
C VAL A 46 -7.61 16.09 1.03
N GLN A 47 -8.00 14.95 1.60
CA GLN A 47 -9.40 14.55 1.70
C GLN A 47 -9.78 14.17 3.11
N LEU A 48 -10.92 14.68 3.56
CA LEU A 48 -11.50 14.38 4.86
C LEU A 48 -12.56 13.29 4.70
N THR A 49 -12.48 12.25 5.53
CA THR A 49 -13.48 11.18 5.57
C THR A 49 -13.84 10.84 7.00
N SER A 50 -14.93 10.11 7.21
CA SER A 50 -15.21 9.57 8.53
C SER A 50 -14.15 8.55 8.95
N ALA A 51 -13.82 8.49 10.23
CA ALA A 51 -12.87 7.49 10.76
C ALA A 51 -13.32 6.04 10.53
N ALA A 52 -14.60 5.81 10.27
CA ALA A 52 -15.17 4.51 9.95
C ALA A 52 -14.89 4.07 8.51
N LYS A 53 -14.66 5.02 7.58
CA LYS A 53 -14.40 4.71 6.17
C LYS A 53 -13.02 4.06 6.01
N HIS A 54 -12.96 2.98 5.23
CA HIS A 54 -11.69 2.30 4.95
C HIS A 54 -10.80 3.12 4.01
N ASP A 55 -9.50 3.10 4.25
CA ASP A 55 -8.51 3.91 3.53
C ASP A 55 -8.48 3.63 2.02
N HIS A 56 -8.70 2.36 1.61
CA HIS A 56 -8.65 1.97 0.20
C HIS A 56 -9.68 2.69 -0.68
N TYR A 57 -10.79 3.23 -0.10
CA TYR A 57 -11.78 4.00 -0.89
C TYR A 57 -11.19 5.27 -1.50
N LEU A 58 -10.21 5.88 -0.83
CA LEU A 58 -9.55 7.06 -1.38
C LEU A 58 -8.76 6.75 -2.64
N LEU A 59 -8.20 5.55 -2.75
CA LEU A 59 -7.39 5.19 -3.91
C LEU A 59 -8.16 5.30 -5.24
N LYS A 60 -9.50 5.19 -5.19
CA LYS A 60 -10.37 5.38 -6.35
C LYS A 60 -10.41 6.82 -6.87
N GLU A 61 -10.23 7.78 -5.95
CA GLU A 61 -10.31 9.23 -6.25
C GLU A 61 -8.94 9.82 -6.65
N VAL A 62 -7.86 9.04 -6.47
CA VAL A 62 -6.51 9.51 -6.77
C VAL A 62 -6.16 9.21 -8.21
N HIS A 63 -5.97 10.25 -9.00
CA HIS A 63 -5.45 10.20 -10.36
C HIS A 63 -4.08 10.88 -10.41
N LEU A 64 -3.10 10.20 -10.96
CA LEU A 64 -1.72 10.68 -11.04
C LEU A 64 -1.26 10.68 -12.50
N PRO A 65 -0.33 11.56 -12.86
CA PRO A 65 0.29 11.52 -14.18
C PRO A 65 0.94 10.16 -14.44
N LYS A 66 0.92 9.74 -15.71
CA LYS A 66 1.68 8.57 -16.18
C LYS A 66 3.13 8.65 -15.72
N ASP A 67 3.75 7.52 -15.47
CA ASP A 67 5.13 7.36 -14.98
C ASP A 67 5.36 7.86 -13.53
N SER A 68 4.29 8.27 -12.83
CA SER A 68 4.36 8.55 -11.40
C SER A 68 4.57 7.27 -10.60
N THR A 69 5.20 7.40 -9.42
CA THR A 69 5.29 6.31 -8.44
C THR A 69 4.57 6.69 -7.15
N LEU A 70 3.56 5.91 -6.76
CA LEU A 70 2.77 6.09 -5.55
C LEU A 70 3.21 5.12 -4.46
N ALA A 71 3.89 5.61 -3.42
CA ALA A 71 4.16 4.85 -2.21
C ALA A 71 3.01 5.05 -1.21
N MET A 72 2.47 3.95 -0.66
CA MET A 72 1.32 3.99 0.24
C MET A 72 1.41 2.93 1.34
N ASP A 73 0.69 3.14 2.45
CA ASP A 73 0.55 2.13 3.48
C ASP A 73 -0.34 0.96 3.03
N ARG A 74 -0.18 -0.19 3.67
CA ARG A 74 -0.96 -1.41 3.41
C ARG A 74 -2.48 -1.24 3.64
N GLY A 75 -2.91 -0.19 4.34
CA GLY A 75 -4.32 0.16 4.50
C GLY A 75 -5.02 0.39 3.17
N TYR A 76 -4.29 0.88 2.17
CA TYR A 76 -4.78 1.21 0.83
C TYR A 76 -4.80 0.03 -0.15
N VAL A 77 -4.36 -1.16 0.25
CA VAL A 77 -4.30 -2.34 -0.64
C VAL A 77 -5.67 -2.71 -1.17
N ASP A 78 -5.85 -2.54 -2.47
CA ASP A 78 -7.03 -2.90 -3.26
C ASP A 78 -6.57 -3.35 -4.66
N ILE A 79 -6.76 -4.63 -4.98
CA ILE A 79 -6.23 -5.24 -6.22
C ILE A 79 -6.89 -4.64 -7.47
N ALA A 80 -8.17 -4.28 -7.41
CA ALA A 80 -8.83 -3.65 -8.54
C ALA A 80 -8.25 -2.25 -8.84
N GLN A 81 -7.94 -1.49 -7.79
CA GLN A 81 -7.29 -0.18 -7.96
C GLN A 81 -5.82 -0.32 -8.41
N PHE A 82 -5.14 -1.38 -8.02
CA PHE A 82 -3.79 -1.66 -8.50
C PHE A 82 -3.77 -2.00 -9.99
N GLN A 83 -4.77 -2.72 -10.47
CA GLN A 83 -4.95 -2.95 -11.91
C GLN A 83 -5.17 -1.64 -12.64
N ARG A 84 -6.10 -0.78 -12.17
CA ARG A 84 -6.35 0.54 -12.74
C ARG A 84 -5.08 1.40 -12.80
N LEU A 85 -4.33 1.51 -11.68
CA LEU A 85 -3.07 2.26 -11.66
C LEU A 85 -2.06 1.72 -12.69
N THR A 86 -2.01 0.41 -12.87
CA THR A 86 -1.13 -0.22 -13.86
C THR A 86 -1.55 0.13 -15.28
N GLU A 87 -2.84 0.11 -15.58
CA GLU A 87 -3.41 0.51 -16.88
C GLU A 87 -3.19 2.01 -17.17
N GLU A 88 -3.25 2.86 -16.14
CA GLU A 88 -2.93 4.30 -16.23
C GLU A 88 -1.41 4.57 -16.34
N GLY A 89 -0.56 3.55 -16.28
CA GLY A 89 0.90 3.69 -16.32
C GLY A 89 1.49 4.29 -15.04
N VAL A 90 0.77 4.17 -13.92
CA VAL A 90 1.22 4.61 -12.59
C VAL A 90 1.83 3.44 -11.84
N CYS A 91 3.06 3.60 -11.36
CA CYS A 91 3.70 2.63 -10.48
C CYS A 91 3.18 2.77 -9.05
N TYR A 92 2.99 1.66 -8.36
CA TYR A 92 2.70 1.67 -6.93
C TYR A 92 3.72 0.85 -6.14
N VAL A 93 3.93 1.22 -4.87
CA VAL A 93 4.72 0.46 -3.89
C VAL A 93 3.98 0.48 -2.56
N THR A 94 3.76 -0.69 -1.97
CA THR A 94 3.12 -0.83 -0.66
C THR A 94 3.66 -2.04 0.10
N LYS A 95 3.50 -2.06 1.43
CA LYS A 95 3.68 -3.29 2.22
C LYS A 95 2.53 -4.25 1.94
N MET A 96 2.86 -5.51 1.71
CA MET A 96 1.87 -6.55 1.45
C MET A 96 1.07 -6.91 2.71
N LYS A 97 -0.25 -7.11 2.57
CA LYS A 97 -1.10 -7.69 3.64
C LYS A 97 -0.86 -9.20 3.72
N LYS A 98 -0.77 -9.75 4.93
CA LYS A 98 -0.53 -11.19 5.16
C LYS A 98 -1.63 -12.11 4.62
N ASN A 99 -2.86 -11.61 4.52
CA ASN A 99 -4.04 -12.39 4.13
C ASN A 99 -4.38 -12.31 2.63
N LEU A 100 -3.49 -11.76 1.80
CA LEU A 100 -3.67 -11.76 0.35
C LEU A 100 -3.39 -13.16 -0.20
N LYS A 101 -4.35 -13.69 -0.98
CA LYS A 101 -4.16 -14.92 -1.75
C LYS A 101 -3.58 -14.56 -3.11
N TYR A 102 -2.55 -15.26 -3.53
CA TYR A 102 -1.87 -15.07 -4.80
C TYR A 102 -1.22 -16.38 -5.26
N GLU A 103 -0.90 -16.44 -6.53
CA GLU A 103 -0.13 -17.52 -7.17
C GLU A 103 1.24 -16.99 -7.56
N VAL A 104 2.29 -17.74 -7.24
CA VAL A 104 3.66 -17.43 -7.68
C VAL A 104 3.85 -17.95 -9.10
N GLN A 105 4.19 -17.07 -10.03
CA GLN A 105 4.48 -17.41 -11.42
C GLN A 105 5.98 -17.65 -11.64
N GLU A 106 6.81 -16.78 -11.05
CA GLU A 106 8.26 -16.83 -11.14
C GLU A 106 8.85 -16.45 -9.78
N SER A 107 10.01 -17.01 -9.44
CA SER A 107 10.70 -16.71 -8.18
C SER A 107 12.21 -16.73 -8.37
N VAL A 108 12.89 -15.68 -7.92
CA VAL A 108 14.35 -15.56 -7.90
C VAL A 108 14.79 -15.25 -6.47
N THR A 109 15.76 -16.01 -5.99
CA THR A 109 16.36 -15.81 -4.65
C THR A 109 17.74 -15.19 -4.82
N TYR A 110 18.01 -14.12 -4.09
CA TYR A 110 19.28 -13.43 -4.09
C TYR A 110 20.02 -13.69 -2.77
N VAL A 111 21.30 -13.98 -2.89
CA VAL A 111 22.19 -14.25 -1.75
C VAL A 111 23.37 -13.28 -1.77
N ASN A 112 23.89 -12.96 -0.60
CA ASN A 112 25.13 -12.20 -0.47
C ASN A 112 26.38 -13.10 -0.71
N VAL A 113 27.57 -12.51 -0.60
CA VAL A 113 28.85 -13.23 -0.76
C VAL A 113 29.07 -14.32 0.28
N GLN A 114 28.34 -14.31 1.39
CA GLN A 114 28.39 -15.30 2.47
C GLN A 114 27.35 -16.41 2.28
N GLY A 115 26.55 -16.38 1.19
CA GLY A 115 25.48 -17.34 0.91
C GLY A 115 24.18 -17.09 1.70
N LEU A 116 24.05 -15.97 2.42
CA LEU A 116 22.83 -15.63 3.14
C LEU A 116 21.82 -15.01 2.19
N VAL A 117 20.55 -15.40 2.30
CA VAL A 117 19.45 -14.84 1.50
C VAL A 117 19.24 -13.39 1.89
N THR A 118 19.36 -12.48 0.93
CA THR A 118 19.13 -11.04 1.11
C THR A 118 17.70 -10.65 0.74
N HIS A 119 17.20 -11.18 -0.36
CA HIS A 119 15.81 -10.96 -0.78
C HIS A 119 15.34 -12.05 -1.73
N ILE A 120 14.01 -12.20 -1.78
CA ILE A 120 13.30 -13.05 -2.74
C ILE A 120 12.43 -12.15 -3.60
N ASP A 121 12.56 -12.26 -4.91
CA ASP A 121 11.82 -11.51 -5.91
C ASP A 121 10.90 -12.47 -6.65
N GLN A 122 9.60 -12.16 -6.65
CA GLN A 122 8.58 -13.03 -7.22
C GLN A 122 7.64 -12.25 -8.13
N LYS A 123 7.36 -12.81 -9.30
CA LYS A 123 6.19 -12.43 -10.09
C LYS A 123 4.99 -13.18 -9.54
N VAL A 124 3.95 -12.47 -9.14
CA VAL A 124 2.75 -13.03 -8.53
C VAL A 124 1.49 -12.60 -9.26
N ARG A 125 0.50 -13.47 -9.25
CA ARG A 125 -0.82 -13.23 -9.85
C ARG A 125 -1.90 -13.26 -8.77
N PHE A 126 -2.74 -12.25 -8.78
CA PHE A 126 -3.95 -12.16 -7.97
C PHE A 126 -5.16 -12.42 -8.86
N THR A 127 -6.05 -13.31 -8.44
CA THR A 127 -7.31 -13.59 -9.14
C THR A 127 -8.47 -13.35 -8.18
N ARG A 128 -9.44 -12.54 -8.60
CA ARG A 128 -10.68 -12.25 -7.85
C ARG A 128 -11.85 -12.22 -8.82
N GLY A 129 -12.56 -13.34 -8.97
CA GLY A 129 -13.55 -13.49 -10.02
C GLY A 129 -12.89 -13.34 -11.39
N GLU A 130 -13.40 -12.44 -12.22
CA GLU A 130 -12.84 -12.16 -13.55
C GLU A 130 -11.61 -11.23 -13.51
N LEU A 131 -11.38 -10.56 -12.39
CA LEU A 131 -10.23 -9.66 -12.23
C LEU A 131 -8.95 -10.47 -12.05
N THR A 132 -7.97 -10.22 -12.90
CA THR A 132 -6.61 -10.74 -12.80
C THR A 132 -5.61 -9.61 -12.79
N HIS A 133 -4.71 -9.59 -11.82
CA HIS A 133 -3.67 -8.59 -11.69
C HIS A 133 -2.31 -9.24 -11.44
N GLU A 134 -1.32 -8.87 -12.23
CA GLU A 134 0.06 -9.31 -12.04
C GLU A 134 0.85 -8.23 -11.31
N ALA A 135 1.64 -8.65 -10.35
CA ALA A 135 2.48 -7.78 -9.55
C ALA A 135 3.81 -8.46 -9.20
N ARG A 136 4.74 -7.66 -8.73
CA ARG A 136 6.01 -8.09 -8.19
C ARG A 136 5.93 -8.07 -6.67
N ARG A 137 6.23 -9.20 -6.05
CA ARG A 137 6.35 -9.37 -4.60
C ARG A 137 7.83 -9.47 -4.25
N VAL A 138 8.31 -8.59 -3.38
CA VAL A 138 9.71 -8.59 -2.94
C VAL A 138 9.75 -8.79 -1.43
N GLU A 139 10.40 -9.84 -0.97
CA GLU A 139 10.63 -10.12 0.44
C GLU A 139 12.08 -9.83 0.78
N ILE A 140 12.32 -8.85 1.66
CA ILE A 140 13.63 -8.37 2.05
C ILE A 140 13.93 -8.88 3.45
N PHE A 141 15.08 -9.54 3.60
CA PHE A 141 15.55 -10.08 4.88
C PHE A 141 16.57 -9.12 5.50
N TYR A 142 16.46 -8.93 6.80
CA TYR A 142 17.37 -8.12 7.60
C TYR A 142 17.95 -8.98 8.72
N GLU A 143 19.19 -8.77 9.10
CA GLU A 143 19.88 -9.54 10.15
C GLU A 143 19.16 -9.48 11.50
N THR A 144 18.63 -8.31 11.87
CA THR A 144 18.10 -8.03 13.22
C THR A 144 16.60 -7.74 13.24
N LYS A 145 15.92 -7.69 12.07
CA LYS A 145 14.51 -7.30 11.96
C LYS A 145 13.71 -8.38 11.23
N ARG A 146 12.38 -8.34 11.44
CA ARG A 146 11.47 -9.19 10.67
C ARG A 146 11.52 -8.82 9.19
N PRO A 147 11.41 -9.81 8.29
CA PRO A 147 11.36 -9.55 6.86
C PRO A 147 10.24 -8.57 6.50
N VAL A 148 10.52 -7.75 5.49
CA VAL A 148 9.54 -6.82 4.91
C VAL A 148 9.11 -7.34 3.56
N VAL A 149 7.81 -7.48 3.36
CA VAL A 149 7.23 -7.89 2.07
C VAL A 149 6.61 -6.68 1.40
N LEU A 150 7.14 -6.33 0.24
CA LEU A 150 6.65 -5.25 -0.61
C LEU A 150 5.88 -5.82 -1.80
N LEU A 151 4.89 -5.06 -2.26
CA LEU A 151 4.12 -5.32 -3.46
C LEU A 151 4.19 -4.10 -4.38
N THR A 152 4.48 -4.33 -5.67
CA THR A 152 4.62 -3.27 -6.68
C THR A 152 4.31 -3.82 -8.07
N ASN A 153 3.91 -2.94 -9.01
CA ASN A 153 3.82 -3.27 -10.44
C ASN A 153 5.08 -2.86 -11.22
N LYS A 154 6.12 -2.37 -10.54
CA LYS A 154 7.37 -1.95 -11.20
C LYS A 154 8.34 -3.13 -11.30
N TYR A 155 8.62 -3.56 -12.52
CA TYR A 155 9.62 -4.58 -12.84
C TYR A 155 10.97 -3.89 -13.18
N GLY A 156 12.09 -4.49 -12.79
CA GLY A 156 13.43 -4.03 -13.22
C GLY A 156 14.12 -3.00 -12.31
N ILE A 157 13.70 -2.78 -11.06
CA ILE A 157 14.33 -1.85 -10.13
C ILE A 157 14.98 -2.57 -8.93
N PHE A 158 15.88 -3.47 -9.15
CA PHE A 158 16.96 -3.67 -8.22
C PHE A 158 18.26 -3.42 -8.95
N CYS A 159 18.67 -2.12 -9.01
CA CYS A 159 20.06 -1.80 -9.28
C CYS A 159 20.91 -2.47 -8.20
N ARG A 160 21.88 -3.26 -8.62
CA ARG A 160 23.04 -3.63 -7.78
C ARG A 160 23.62 -2.31 -7.26
N GLY A 161 23.37 -1.96 -6.00
CA GLY A 161 23.99 -0.77 -5.39
C GLY A 161 23.12 0.12 -4.51
N CYS A 162 21.87 -0.20 -4.22
CA CYS A 162 20.99 0.58 -3.32
C CYS A 162 20.60 -0.23 -2.06
N LEU A 163 21.60 -0.82 -1.39
CA LEU A 163 21.50 -1.32 -0.01
C LEU A 163 22.64 -0.74 0.79
#